data_c5fa8512d59fd66002d0163b8758c954
#
_entry.id   c5fa8512d59fd66002d0163b8758c954
#
_cell.length_a   1.000
_cell.length_b   1.000
_cell.length_c   1.000
_cell.angle_alpha   90.00
_cell.angle_beta   90.00
_cell.angle_gamma   90.00
#
_symmetry.space_group_name_H-M   'P 1'
#
loop_
_entity.id
_entity.type
_entity.pdbx_description
1 polymer ?
#
loop_
_entity_poly.entity_id
_entity_poly.type
_entity_poly.pdbx_seq_one_letter_code
_entity_poly.pdbx_strand_id
1 'polypeptide(L)'
;MPPVARVFHVMSKPTGAICNLDCEYCFFLSKEELYPGSGFRMPPDVHEAYLGQLLAAQGGADEVVVAFQGGEPTLMGIDFFRRTLELEARLAAPGQRILNTLQTNATLIDDEWAAFLAENAFLVGVSIDGPREMHDHYRVDKGGKPTFDRVIAGLDALKRHGVEWNALTTVNAANADHGRAVYSFLRDDLGAAYMQLIPIVEHEEGERASARSVSGVQYGRFLIDVFEEWARHDVGDVFVQMFDTSLAHWMGMDQAGMCVHARTCGDAVALEHTGDLYSCDHYVDPDYLLGNITQGRTLLQLVDSPRQRAFGQAKADTLPAYCRRCDVRFACNGGCPKDRFLTTEDGEHGLHYLCDGYQLFFRHVDEPMRVMRDLLRRGRDATGLRDWYAAGDAKRARSDACSCASGRKWKECHGARIASIQRMDIASPPPDL
;
A
#
# COMPACT_ATOMS: atom_id res chain seq x y z
N MET A 1 23.13 -13.47 -24.12
CA MET A 1 21.85 -12.90 -23.74
C MET A 1 22.13 -11.51 -23.16
N PRO A 2 21.43 -10.46 -23.55
CA PRO A 2 21.54 -9.20 -22.81
C PRO A 2 21.21 -9.47 -21.33
N PRO A 3 21.83 -8.77 -20.38
CA PRO A 3 21.49 -8.91 -18.99
C PRO A 3 19.99 -8.61 -18.83
N VAL A 4 19.27 -9.49 -18.14
CA VAL A 4 17.87 -9.23 -17.79
C VAL A 4 17.87 -7.93 -16.99
N ALA A 5 17.14 -6.92 -17.50
CA ALA A 5 17.02 -5.64 -16.80
C ALA A 5 16.49 -5.90 -15.38
N ARG A 6 17.21 -5.48 -14.36
CA ARG A 6 16.73 -5.56 -12.99
C ARG A 6 15.62 -4.54 -12.82
N VAL A 7 14.42 -5.00 -12.55
CA VAL A 7 13.29 -4.13 -12.21
C VAL A 7 13.42 -3.73 -10.75
N PHE A 8 13.43 -2.43 -10.47
CA PHE A 8 13.43 -1.88 -9.12
C PHE A 8 12.59 -0.60 -9.10
N HIS A 9 12.09 -0.24 -7.92
CA HIS A 9 11.28 0.96 -7.73
C HIS A 9 12.08 2.04 -7.01
N VAL A 10 11.92 3.29 -7.44
CA VAL A 10 12.48 4.45 -6.77
C VAL A 10 11.36 5.33 -6.27
N MET A 11 11.23 5.42 -4.96
CA MET A 11 10.29 6.33 -4.30
C MET A 11 10.97 7.70 -4.14
N SER A 12 10.71 8.59 -5.11
CA SER A 12 11.29 9.92 -5.11
C SER A 12 10.57 10.84 -4.13
N LYS A 13 11.35 11.58 -3.33
CA LYS A 13 10.91 12.50 -2.28
C LYS A 13 11.28 13.95 -2.67
N PRO A 14 10.60 14.57 -3.65
CA PRO A 14 11.03 15.87 -4.20
C PRO A 14 10.95 17.02 -3.18
N THR A 15 10.11 16.89 -2.15
CA THR A 15 10.00 17.81 -1.01
C THR A 15 10.67 17.30 0.26
N GLY A 16 11.42 16.17 0.16
CA GLY A 16 11.94 15.51 1.36
C GLY A 16 10.81 15.20 2.35
N ALA A 17 11.01 15.56 3.61
CA ALA A 17 10.03 15.36 4.68
C ALA A 17 8.98 16.48 4.80
N ILE A 18 9.09 17.57 4.04
CA ILE A 18 8.17 18.71 4.19
C ILE A 18 6.76 18.37 3.68
N CYS A 19 5.79 18.58 4.55
CA CYS A 19 4.38 18.40 4.31
C CYS A 19 3.57 19.60 4.81
N ASN A 20 2.41 19.83 4.23
CA ASN A 20 1.43 20.83 4.72
C ASN A 20 0.52 20.28 5.82
N LEU A 21 0.60 18.96 6.09
CA LEU A 21 -0.05 18.29 7.22
C LEU A 21 0.95 17.93 8.31
N ASP A 22 0.41 17.55 9.48
CA ASP A 22 1.15 17.12 10.66
C ASP A 22 0.50 15.87 11.26
N CYS A 23 0.34 14.84 10.41
CA CYS A 23 -0.29 13.58 10.83
C CYS A 23 0.50 12.94 11.97
N GLU A 24 -0.16 12.65 13.10
CA GLU A 24 0.50 12.24 14.35
C GLU A 24 1.31 10.93 14.28
N TYR A 25 0.98 10.04 13.33
CA TYR A 25 1.68 8.78 13.09
C TYR A 25 2.70 8.85 11.93
N CYS A 26 2.97 10.04 11.37
CA CYS A 26 3.80 10.13 10.18
C CYS A 26 5.28 9.85 10.51
N PHE A 27 5.75 8.67 10.12
CA PHE A 27 7.14 8.26 10.31
C PHE A 27 8.15 9.10 9.52
N PHE A 28 7.68 9.85 8.50
CA PHE A 28 8.56 10.56 7.58
C PHE A 28 8.85 12.00 8.00
N LEU A 29 7.99 12.66 8.76
CA LEU A 29 8.17 14.06 9.19
C LEU A 29 9.50 14.28 9.94
N SER A 30 9.88 13.36 10.83
CA SER A 30 11.13 13.45 11.59
C SER A 30 12.40 13.41 10.72
N LYS A 31 12.30 13.00 9.44
CA LYS A 31 13.42 12.95 8.50
C LYS A 31 13.89 14.35 8.07
N GLU A 32 13.12 15.40 8.39
CA GLU A 32 13.57 16.80 8.27
C GLU A 32 14.91 17.05 9.01
N GLU A 33 15.10 16.39 10.14
CA GLU A 33 16.31 16.52 10.96
C GLU A 33 17.60 16.03 10.27
N LEU A 34 17.48 15.18 9.24
CA LEU A 34 18.63 14.67 8.49
C LEU A 34 19.26 15.72 7.55
N TYR A 35 18.51 16.78 7.23
CA TYR A 35 18.91 17.78 6.24
C TYR A 35 18.81 19.21 6.79
N PRO A 36 19.54 19.54 7.86
CA PRO A 36 19.47 20.85 8.51
C PRO A 36 19.85 21.98 7.54
N GLY A 37 18.98 22.99 7.44
CA GLY A 37 19.18 24.14 6.55
C GLY A 37 18.82 23.89 5.08
N SER A 38 18.28 22.72 4.72
CA SER A 38 17.78 22.43 3.39
C SER A 38 16.52 23.26 3.08
N GLY A 39 16.38 23.67 1.81
CA GLY A 39 15.12 24.23 1.29
C GLY A 39 14.05 23.18 0.98
N PHE A 40 14.37 21.89 1.13
CA PHE A 40 13.50 20.75 0.87
C PHE A 40 12.77 20.82 -0.48
N ARG A 41 13.50 21.17 -1.50
CA ARG A 41 13.05 21.16 -2.89
C ARG A 41 14.12 20.52 -3.75
N MET A 42 13.73 19.52 -4.53
CA MET A 42 14.64 18.84 -5.44
C MET A 42 15.17 19.82 -6.49
N PRO A 43 16.51 20.03 -6.56
CA PRO A 43 17.10 20.90 -7.56
C PRO A 43 16.97 20.35 -8.97
N PRO A 44 16.99 21.20 -10.02
CA PRO A 44 16.84 20.76 -11.41
C PRO A 44 17.86 19.74 -11.89
N ASP A 45 19.09 19.80 -11.43
CA ASP A 45 20.16 18.85 -11.76
C ASP A 45 19.94 17.47 -11.13
N VAL A 46 19.48 17.41 -9.88
CA VAL A 46 19.08 16.15 -9.23
C VAL A 46 17.89 15.54 -9.93
N HIS A 47 16.87 16.35 -10.28
CA HIS A 47 15.68 15.91 -10.99
C HIS A 47 16.03 15.29 -12.35
N GLU A 48 16.87 15.96 -13.16
CA GLU A 48 17.33 15.44 -14.43
C GLU A 48 18.20 14.19 -14.28
N ALA A 49 19.10 14.16 -13.30
CA ALA A 49 19.91 12.99 -13.00
C ALA A 49 19.06 11.79 -12.59
N TYR A 50 18.04 12.00 -11.75
CA TYR A 50 17.10 10.96 -11.33
C TYR A 50 16.40 10.32 -12.52
N LEU A 51 15.70 11.11 -13.33
CA LEU A 51 14.94 10.60 -14.48
C LEU A 51 15.85 9.95 -15.50
N GLY A 52 16.96 10.60 -15.86
CA GLY A 52 17.90 10.05 -16.85
C GLY A 52 18.50 8.72 -16.42
N GLN A 53 18.90 8.59 -15.16
CA GLN A 53 19.47 7.35 -14.64
C GLN A 53 18.44 6.25 -14.45
N LEU A 54 17.21 6.57 -14.00
CA LEU A 54 16.13 5.61 -13.86
C LEU A 54 15.73 5.02 -15.23
N LEU A 55 15.45 5.88 -16.21
CA LEU A 55 15.04 5.46 -17.56
C LEU A 55 16.13 4.65 -18.25
N ALA A 56 17.39 5.05 -18.12
CA ALA A 56 18.53 4.31 -18.65
C ALA A 56 18.72 2.95 -17.98
N ALA A 57 18.56 2.88 -16.65
CA ALA A 57 18.73 1.63 -15.89
C ALA A 57 17.64 0.60 -16.20
N GLN A 58 16.45 1.03 -16.59
CA GLN A 58 15.30 0.18 -16.89
C GLN A 58 14.95 0.17 -18.40
N GLY A 59 15.88 0.49 -19.26
CA GLY A 59 15.66 0.57 -20.71
C GLY A 59 15.20 -0.73 -21.41
N GLY A 60 15.23 -1.86 -20.71
CA GLY A 60 14.72 -3.15 -21.19
C GLY A 60 13.39 -3.58 -20.54
N ALA A 61 12.80 -2.75 -19.67
CA ALA A 61 11.50 -3.01 -19.06
C ALA A 61 10.37 -2.58 -20.02
N ASP A 62 9.24 -3.31 -19.98
CA ASP A 62 8.06 -2.97 -20.77
C ASP A 62 7.46 -1.62 -20.32
N GLU A 63 7.60 -1.30 -19.03
CA GLU A 63 7.14 -0.06 -18.43
C GLU A 63 8.06 0.37 -17.28
N VAL A 64 8.32 1.66 -17.18
CA VAL A 64 9.08 2.27 -16.07
C VAL A 64 8.15 3.12 -15.21
N VAL A 65 8.14 2.83 -13.92
CA VAL A 65 7.34 3.61 -12.97
C VAL A 65 8.18 4.76 -12.40
N VAL A 66 7.72 5.99 -12.59
CA VAL A 66 8.25 7.20 -11.97
C VAL A 66 7.33 7.58 -10.81
N ALA A 67 7.80 7.36 -9.58
CA ALA A 67 6.98 7.52 -8.40
C ALA A 67 7.39 8.73 -7.55
N PHE A 68 6.44 9.60 -7.27
CA PHE A 68 6.59 10.78 -6.42
C PHE A 68 5.80 10.61 -5.13
N GLN A 69 6.48 10.75 -4.00
CA GLN A 69 5.91 10.71 -2.66
C GLN A 69 6.80 11.49 -1.67
N GLY A 70 6.71 11.25 -0.38
CA GLY A 70 7.56 11.89 0.63
C GLY A 70 6.72 12.60 1.66
N GLY A 71 7.00 13.88 1.94
CA GLY A 71 6.12 14.74 2.70
C GLY A 71 4.84 14.99 1.91
N GLU A 72 4.76 16.10 1.19
CA GLU A 72 3.67 16.30 0.22
C GLU A 72 4.24 16.78 -1.13
N PRO A 73 4.31 15.92 -2.15
CA PRO A 73 4.95 16.26 -3.42
C PRO A 73 4.25 17.39 -4.19
N THR A 74 2.95 17.63 -3.99
CA THR A 74 2.23 18.74 -4.64
C THR A 74 2.75 20.12 -4.21
N LEU A 75 3.47 20.23 -3.10
CA LEU A 75 4.18 21.46 -2.69
C LEU A 75 5.28 21.88 -3.67
N MET A 76 5.75 20.97 -4.55
CA MET A 76 6.64 21.35 -5.65
C MET A 76 5.97 22.26 -6.66
N GLY A 77 4.64 22.23 -6.77
CA GLY A 77 3.86 22.94 -7.78
C GLY A 77 3.82 22.20 -9.13
N ILE A 78 2.81 22.51 -9.94
CA ILE A 78 2.56 21.83 -11.23
C ILE A 78 3.76 21.96 -12.19
N ASP A 79 4.50 23.07 -12.16
CA ASP A 79 5.63 23.29 -13.06
C ASP A 79 6.76 22.29 -12.88
N PHE A 80 6.95 21.76 -11.67
CA PHE A 80 7.87 20.66 -11.44
C PHE A 80 7.46 19.40 -12.22
N PHE A 81 6.18 19.08 -12.23
CA PHE A 81 5.64 17.92 -12.95
C PHE A 81 5.58 18.15 -14.47
N ARG A 82 5.30 19.37 -14.93
CA ARG A 82 5.46 19.74 -16.35
C ARG A 82 6.92 19.50 -16.79
N ARG A 83 7.87 19.92 -15.95
CA ARG A 83 9.30 19.66 -16.20
C ARG A 83 9.64 18.18 -16.20
N THR A 84 9.02 17.36 -15.33
CA THR A 84 9.15 15.90 -15.35
C THR A 84 8.83 15.35 -16.73
N LEU A 85 7.66 15.69 -17.28
CA LEU A 85 7.21 15.21 -18.59
C LEU A 85 8.13 15.67 -19.75
N GLU A 86 8.65 16.91 -19.70
CA GLU A 86 9.63 17.38 -20.67
C GLU A 86 10.94 16.58 -20.61
N LEU A 87 11.40 16.25 -19.41
CA LEU A 87 12.59 15.43 -19.20
C LEU A 87 12.37 13.99 -19.69
N GLU A 88 11.23 13.40 -19.37
CA GLU A 88 10.85 12.08 -19.85
C GLU A 88 10.81 12.00 -21.36
N ALA A 89 10.13 12.95 -22.02
CA ALA A 89 10.07 13.02 -23.48
C ALA A 89 11.45 13.12 -24.16
N ARG A 90 12.41 13.75 -23.45
CA ARG A 90 13.78 13.93 -23.96
C ARG A 90 14.69 12.72 -23.68
N LEU A 91 14.49 12.05 -22.53
CA LEU A 91 15.44 11.06 -21.98
C LEU A 91 14.99 9.61 -22.18
N ALA A 92 13.69 9.37 -22.43
CA ALA A 92 13.16 8.04 -22.66
C ALA A 92 13.75 7.39 -23.93
N ALA A 93 13.99 6.09 -23.86
CA ALA A 93 14.35 5.32 -25.03
C ALA A 93 13.15 5.18 -25.99
N PRO A 94 13.38 5.02 -27.31
CA PRO A 94 12.30 4.81 -28.26
C PRO A 94 11.39 3.64 -27.86
N GLY A 95 10.10 3.91 -27.68
CA GLY A 95 9.09 2.91 -27.31
C GLY A 95 9.02 2.57 -25.83
N GLN A 96 9.83 3.18 -24.97
CA GLN A 96 9.76 3.01 -23.51
C GLN A 96 8.46 3.64 -22.98
N ARG A 97 7.65 2.84 -22.31
CA ARG A 97 6.44 3.34 -21.63
C ARG A 97 6.80 3.82 -20.23
N ILE A 98 6.24 4.94 -19.84
CA ILE A 98 6.43 5.53 -18.51
C ILE A 98 5.06 5.65 -17.86
N LEU A 99 4.96 5.19 -16.61
CA LEU A 99 3.81 5.38 -15.75
C LEU A 99 4.20 6.34 -14.61
N ASN A 100 3.61 7.51 -14.59
CA ASN A 100 3.78 8.46 -13.50
C ASN A 100 2.82 8.18 -12.36
N THR A 101 3.32 8.09 -11.14
CA THR A 101 2.49 7.91 -9.95
C THR A 101 2.75 9.02 -8.93
N LEU A 102 1.69 9.50 -8.31
CA LEU A 102 1.71 10.56 -7.30
C LEU A 102 1.00 10.10 -6.04
N GLN A 103 1.73 9.97 -4.92
CA GLN A 103 1.12 9.74 -3.62
C GLN A 103 0.94 11.08 -2.90
N THR A 104 -0.30 11.44 -2.58
CA THR A 104 -0.64 12.75 -2.01
C THR A 104 -1.68 12.64 -0.90
N ASN A 105 -1.67 13.62 0.00
CA ASN A 105 -2.78 13.83 0.95
C ASN A 105 -3.99 14.52 0.30
N ALA A 106 -3.93 14.84 -0.97
CA ALA A 106 -4.95 15.46 -1.82
C ALA A 106 -5.49 16.83 -1.36
N THR A 107 -5.03 17.41 -0.25
CA THR A 107 -5.57 18.67 0.29
C THR A 107 -5.22 19.92 -0.54
N LEU A 108 -4.30 19.79 -1.51
CA LEU A 108 -3.88 20.84 -2.44
C LEU A 108 -4.31 20.55 -3.88
N ILE A 109 -5.03 19.47 -4.11
CA ILE A 109 -5.57 19.14 -5.43
C ILE A 109 -6.81 19.98 -5.70
N ASP A 110 -6.77 20.73 -6.79
CA ASP A 110 -7.87 21.52 -7.34
C ASP A 110 -8.14 21.12 -8.80
N ASP A 111 -8.99 21.85 -9.50
CA ASP A 111 -9.33 21.53 -10.89
C ASP A 111 -8.13 21.72 -11.86
N GLU A 112 -7.19 22.64 -11.58
CA GLU A 112 -5.96 22.78 -12.40
C GLU A 112 -5.07 21.56 -12.25
N TRP A 113 -4.85 21.11 -11.02
CA TRP A 113 -4.11 19.88 -10.74
C TRP A 113 -4.78 18.66 -11.36
N ALA A 114 -6.09 18.51 -11.15
CA ALA A 114 -6.83 17.35 -11.63
C ALA A 114 -6.83 17.28 -13.17
N ALA A 115 -7.01 18.40 -13.87
CA ALA A 115 -6.89 18.47 -15.32
C ALA A 115 -5.50 18.05 -15.80
N PHE A 116 -4.43 18.57 -15.18
CA PHE A 116 -3.06 18.23 -15.51
C PHE A 116 -2.79 16.72 -15.32
N LEU A 117 -3.22 16.13 -14.20
CA LEU A 117 -3.01 14.72 -13.88
C LEU A 117 -3.78 13.80 -14.84
N ALA A 118 -5.01 14.18 -15.22
CA ALA A 118 -5.81 13.45 -16.20
C ALA A 118 -5.21 13.49 -17.60
N GLU A 119 -4.81 14.67 -18.10
CA GLU A 119 -4.21 14.86 -19.41
C GLU A 119 -2.92 14.05 -19.59
N ASN A 120 -2.20 13.80 -18.51
CA ASN A 120 -0.90 13.12 -18.52
C ASN A 120 -0.94 11.71 -17.91
N ALA A 121 -2.14 11.15 -17.73
CA ALA A 121 -2.39 9.78 -17.29
C ALA A 121 -1.61 9.40 -16.00
N PHE A 122 -1.57 10.30 -15.00
CA PHE A 122 -1.01 9.98 -13.70
C PHE A 122 -1.94 9.02 -12.94
N LEU A 123 -1.34 8.04 -12.26
CA LEU A 123 -2.04 7.28 -11.22
C LEU A 123 -1.83 7.97 -9.87
N VAL A 124 -2.94 8.33 -9.21
CA VAL A 124 -2.89 9.11 -7.97
C VAL A 124 -3.27 8.26 -6.76
N GLY A 125 -2.35 8.10 -5.81
CA GLY A 125 -2.65 7.54 -4.50
C GLY A 125 -3.16 8.64 -3.56
N VAL A 126 -4.40 8.49 -3.09
CA VAL A 126 -5.01 9.42 -2.14
C VAL A 126 -4.97 8.85 -0.74
N SER A 127 -4.37 9.60 0.18
CA SER A 127 -4.29 9.21 1.58
C SER A 127 -5.59 9.50 2.32
N ILE A 128 -6.35 8.46 2.71
CA ILE A 128 -7.58 8.57 3.47
C ILE A 128 -7.80 7.36 4.39
N ASP A 129 -8.07 7.58 5.69
CA ASP A 129 -8.04 6.51 6.70
C ASP A 129 -9.44 5.98 7.07
N GLY A 130 -10.46 6.29 6.29
CA GLY A 130 -11.84 5.86 6.53
C GLY A 130 -12.80 7.04 6.72
N PRO A 131 -13.98 6.81 7.33
CA PRO A 131 -14.93 7.86 7.67
C PRO A 131 -14.30 9.02 8.45
N ARG A 132 -14.96 10.18 8.42
CA ARG A 132 -14.47 11.46 8.97
C ARG A 132 -13.81 11.33 10.34
N GLU A 133 -14.49 10.72 11.29
CA GLU A 133 -14.03 10.64 12.68
C GLU A 133 -12.73 9.83 12.79
N MET A 134 -12.56 8.79 11.96
CA MET A 134 -11.36 7.96 11.95
C MET A 134 -10.21 8.67 11.23
N HIS A 135 -10.51 9.36 10.12
CA HIS A 135 -9.52 10.12 9.38
C HIS A 135 -8.98 11.29 10.20
N ASP A 136 -9.87 12.13 10.70
CA ASP A 136 -9.52 13.36 11.42
C ASP A 136 -8.90 13.10 12.80
N HIS A 137 -8.93 11.85 13.29
CA HIS A 137 -8.33 11.48 14.57
C HIS A 137 -6.81 11.70 14.60
N TYR A 138 -6.12 11.36 13.49
CA TYR A 138 -4.66 11.49 13.40
C TYR A 138 -4.19 12.33 12.21
N ARG A 139 -5.02 12.53 11.17
CA ARG A 139 -4.65 13.33 10.01
C ARG A 139 -5.07 14.78 10.20
N VAL A 140 -4.21 15.53 10.86
CA VAL A 140 -4.41 16.95 11.16
C VAL A 140 -3.44 17.81 10.34
N ASP A 141 -3.78 19.08 10.19
CA ASP A 141 -2.84 20.05 9.64
C ASP A 141 -1.88 20.60 10.72
N LYS A 142 -0.91 21.42 10.33
CA LYS A 142 0.09 22.03 11.23
C LYS A 142 -0.52 22.91 12.34
N GLY A 143 -1.80 23.21 12.27
CA GLY A 143 -2.55 23.91 13.32
C GLY A 143 -3.43 22.97 14.15
N GLY A 144 -3.31 21.65 13.99
CA GLY A 144 -4.11 20.64 14.68
C GLY A 144 -5.56 20.57 14.19
N LYS A 145 -5.88 21.12 13.01
CA LYS A 145 -7.26 21.12 12.47
C LYS A 145 -7.52 19.88 11.62
N PRO A 146 -8.79 19.40 11.60
CA PRO A 146 -9.25 18.31 10.76
C PRO A 146 -8.95 18.55 9.28
N THR A 147 -8.72 17.47 8.53
CA THR A 147 -8.34 17.57 7.11
C THR A 147 -9.32 16.89 6.16
N PHE A 148 -10.26 16.09 6.66
CA PHE A 148 -11.18 15.26 5.87
C PHE A 148 -11.87 16.04 4.73
N ASP A 149 -12.49 17.18 5.01
CA ASP A 149 -13.21 17.95 3.99
C ASP A 149 -12.31 18.43 2.85
N ARG A 150 -11.06 18.77 3.15
CA ARG A 150 -10.08 19.16 2.13
C ARG A 150 -9.64 17.97 1.26
N VAL A 151 -9.47 16.80 1.87
CA VAL A 151 -9.15 15.56 1.14
C VAL A 151 -10.30 15.19 0.21
N ILE A 152 -11.55 15.23 0.71
CA ILE A 152 -12.73 14.94 -0.11
C ILE A 152 -12.85 15.94 -1.27
N ALA A 153 -12.64 17.23 -1.03
CA ALA A 153 -12.69 18.23 -2.11
C ALA A 153 -11.63 17.93 -3.21
N GLY A 154 -10.41 17.56 -2.83
CA GLY A 154 -9.38 17.16 -3.78
C GLY A 154 -9.73 15.87 -4.53
N LEU A 155 -10.26 14.87 -3.83
CA LEU A 155 -10.72 13.62 -4.45
C LEU A 155 -11.88 13.88 -5.43
N ASP A 156 -12.81 14.75 -5.08
CA ASP A 156 -13.92 15.14 -5.98
C ASP A 156 -13.40 15.84 -7.24
N ALA A 157 -12.35 16.65 -7.13
CA ALA A 157 -11.68 17.22 -8.30
C ALA A 157 -11.08 16.13 -9.19
N LEU A 158 -10.33 15.18 -8.62
CA LEU A 158 -9.77 14.05 -9.37
C LEU A 158 -10.88 13.26 -10.11
N LYS A 159 -11.98 12.96 -9.43
CA LYS A 159 -13.13 12.23 -10.02
C LYS A 159 -13.80 13.02 -11.16
N ARG A 160 -14.03 14.33 -10.98
CA ARG A 160 -14.63 15.18 -12.02
C ARG A 160 -13.81 15.18 -13.32
N HIS A 161 -12.49 15.10 -13.20
CA HIS A 161 -11.59 15.09 -14.34
C HIS A 161 -11.23 13.66 -14.84
N GLY A 162 -11.77 12.62 -14.21
CA GLY A 162 -11.54 11.24 -14.62
C GLY A 162 -10.11 10.72 -14.35
N VAL A 163 -9.44 11.27 -13.34
CA VAL A 163 -8.09 10.81 -12.95
C VAL A 163 -8.19 9.41 -12.32
N GLU A 164 -7.33 8.49 -12.76
CA GLU A 164 -7.19 7.18 -12.10
C GLU A 164 -6.58 7.35 -10.71
N TRP A 165 -7.22 6.75 -9.71
CA TRP A 165 -6.78 6.88 -8.34
C TRP A 165 -6.95 5.60 -7.52
N ASN A 166 -6.16 5.49 -6.46
CA ASN A 166 -6.30 4.46 -5.44
C ASN A 166 -6.40 5.07 -4.05
N ALA A 167 -7.07 4.38 -3.13
CA ALA A 167 -7.10 4.74 -1.72
C ALA A 167 -5.91 4.11 -0.99
N LEU A 168 -5.11 4.94 -0.31
CA LEU A 168 -4.10 4.50 0.62
C LEU A 168 -4.58 4.81 2.03
N THR A 169 -4.90 3.74 2.78
CA THR A 169 -5.46 3.81 4.12
C THR A 169 -4.48 3.27 5.14
N THR A 170 -4.14 4.08 6.13
CA THR A 170 -3.40 3.56 7.29
C THR A 170 -4.37 2.92 8.27
N VAL A 171 -4.04 1.69 8.71
CA VAL A 171 -4.76 0.99 9.77
C VAL A 171 -4.04 1.26 11.08
N ASN A 172 -4.72 1.95 11.97
CA ASN A 172 -4.20 2.48 13.22
C ASN A 172 -5.20 2.23 14.37
N ALA A 173 -4.86 2.62 15.59
CA ALA A 173 -5.70 2.36 16.76
C ALA A 173 -7.13 2.95 16.66
N ALA A 174 -7.35 4.02 15.88
CA ALA A 174 -8.66 4.66 15.74
C ALA A 174 -9.62 3.91 14.79
N ASN A 175 -9.10 3.16 13.81
CA ASN A 175 -9.92 2.48 12.80
C ASN A 175 -9.78 0.95 12.82
N ALA A 176 -8.83 0.39 13.57
CA ALA A 176 -8.48 -1.03 13.54
C ALA A 176 -9.64 -1.99 13.88
N ASP A 177 -10.58 -1.57 14.71
CA ASP A 177 -11.74 -2.39 15.09
C ASP A 177 -12.94 -2.19 14.15
N HIS A 178 -12.77 -1.44 13.06
CA HIS A 178 -13.83 -0.99 12.16
C HIS A 178 -13.61 -1.40 10.69
N GLY A 179 -12.94 -2.53 10.41
CA GLY A 179 -12.54 -2.96 9.06
C GLY A 179 -13.66 -2.89 8.02
N ARG A 180 -14.84 -3.42 8.36
CA ARG A 180 -16.01 -3.37 7.47
C ARG A 180 -16.48 -1.94 7.19
N ALA A 181 -16.53 -1.07 8.21
CA ALA A 181 -16.97 0.31 8.05
C ALA A 181 -16.01 1.11 7.16
N VAL A 182 -14.71 0.93 7.37
CA VAL A 182 -13.66 1.54 6.53
C VAL A 182 -13.80 1.07 5.08
N TYR A 183 -13.91 -0.24 4.87
CA TYR A 183 -14.04 -0.81 3.52
C TYR A 183 -15.30 -0.33 2.80
N SER A 184 -16.45 -0.38 3.47
CA SER A 184 -17.72 0.08 2.87
C SER A 184 -17.67 1.57 2.54
N PHE A 185 -17.09 2.40 3.41
CA PHE A 185 -16.90 3.83 3.13
C PHE A 185 -16.03 4.07 1.89
N LEU A 186 -14.88 3.39 1.78
CA LEU A 186 -14.00 3.54 0.62
C LEU A 186 -14.66 3.10 -0.67
N ARG A 187 -15.40 1.96 -0.65
CA ARG A 187 -16.07 1.40 -1.80
C ARG A 187 -17.35 2.16 -2.16
N ASP A 188 -18.28 2.32 -1.20
CA ASP A 188 -19.65 2.77 -1.46
C ASP A 188 -19.74 4.29 -1.54
N ASP A 189 -19.08 5.02 -0.60
CA ASP A 189 -19.15 6.47 -0.52
C ASP A 189 -18.13 7.14 -1.45
N LEU A 190 -16.90 6.58 -1.52
CA LEU A 190 -15.84 7.17 -2.33
C LEU A 190 -15.70 6.53 -3.72
N GLY A 191 -16.20 5.31 -3.93
CA GLY A 191 -16.06 4.62 -5.21
C GLY A 191 -14.63 4.14 -5.49
N ALA A 192 -13.86 3.83 -4.46
CA ALA A 192 -12.50 3.33 -4.63
C ALA A 192 -12.51 1.91 -5.21
N ALA A 193 -11.90 1.73 -6.39
CA ALA A 193 -11.71 0.42 -7.01
C ALA A 193 -10.38 -0.24 -6.60
N TYR A 194 -9.41 0.54 -6.12
CA TYR A 194 -8.09 0.05 -5.69
C TYR A 194 -7.77 0.55 -4.28
N MET A 195 -7.39 -0.36 -3.39
CA MET A 195 -7.16 -0.06 -1.98
C MET A 195 -5.86 -0.66 -1.46
N GLN A 196 -5.10 0.16 -0.71
CA GLN A 196 -3.96 -0.27 0.08
C GLN A 196 -4.27 -0.07 1.55
N LEU A 197 -4.11 -1.11 2.36
CA LEU A 197 -4.41 -1.12 3.80
C LEU A 197 -3.09 -1.34 4.56
N ILE A 198 -2.48 -0.25 5.02
CA ILE A 198 -1.13 -0.25 5.57
C ILE A 198 -1.20 -0.13 7.10
N PRO A 199 -0.69 -1.12 7.86
CA PRO A 199 -0.71 -1.05 9.32
C PRO A 199 0.29 -0.03 9.84
N ILE A 200 -0.12 0.78 10.81
CA ILE A 200 0.78 1.64 11.59
C ILE A 200 1.40 0.78 12.69
N VAL A 201 2.72 0.71 12.68
CA VAL A 201 3.54 0.13 13.74
C VAL A 201 4.67 1.10 14.04
N GLU A 202 4.56 1.79 15.16
CA GLU A 202 5.58 2.71 15.67
C GLU A 202 6.27 2.03 16.85
N HIS A 203 7.49 1.58 16.61
CA HIS A 203 8.31 0.95 17.64
C HIS A 203 8.76 2.00 18.67
N GLU A 204 8.57 1.71 19.93
CA GLU A 204 9.11 2.43 21.07
C GLU A 204 10.31 1.68 21.65
N GLU A 205 10.56 1.82 22.94
CA GLU A 205 11.64 1.12 23.61
C GLU A 205 11.30 -0.34 23.90
N GLY A 206 12.23 -1.25 23.65
CA GLY A 206 12.07 -2.69 23.90
C GLY A 206 11.10 -3.35 22.92
N GLU A 207 10.12 -4.08 23.41
CA GLU A 207 9.13 -4.82 22.61
C GLU A 207 7.78 -4.06 22.50
N ARG A 208 7.76 -2.78 22.81
CA ARG A 208 6.53 -1.99 22.81
C ARG A 208 6.31 -1.24 21.51
N ALA A 209 5.06 -1.09 21.15
CA ALA A 209 4.62 -0.17 20.11
C ALA A 209 3.79 0.96 20.72
N SER A 210 3.73 2.10 20.03
CA SER A 210 2.97 3.28 20.47
C SER A 210 1.47 2.97 20.59
N ALA A 211 0.77 3.78 21.35
CA ALA A 211 -0.69 3.69 21.51
C ALA A 211 -1.46 3.93 20.19
N ARG A 212 -0.83 4.54 19.18
CA ARG A 212 -1.40 4.73 17.84
C ARG A 212 -1.27 3.49 16.97
N SER A 213 -0.37 2.59 17.30
CA SER A 213 -0.14 1.35 16.55
C SER A 213 -1.32 0.41 16.65
N VAL A 214 -1.61 -0.28 15.54
CA VAL A 214 -2.57 -1.39 15.54
C VAL A 214 -1.90 -2.65 16.10
N SER A 215 -2.56 -3.36 17.01
CA SER A 215 -2.06 -4.65 17.48
C SER A 215 -2.18 -5.74 16.42
N GLY A 216 -1.37 -6.80 16.53
CA GLY A 216 -1.41 -7.92 15.57
C GLY A 216 -2.82 -8.49 15.42
N VAL A 217 -3.48 -8.82 16.52
CA VAL A 217 -4.83 -9.40 16.50
C VAL A 217 -5.87 -8.45 15.89
N GLN A 218 -5.80 -7.15 16.21
CA GLN A 218 -6.70 -6.16 15.61
C GLN A 218 -6.50 -6.07 14.10
N TYR A 219 -5.24 -6.00 13.62
CA TYR A 219 -4.96 -5.95 12.19
C TYR A 219 -5.44 -7.20 11.46
N GLY A 220 -5.21 -8.38 12.04
CA GLY A 220 -5.71 -9.62 11.47
C GLY A 220 -7.24 -9.66 11.35
N ARG A 221 -7.96 -9.19 12.39
CA ARG A 221 -9.43 -9.07 12.36
C ARG A 221 -9.91 -8.02 11.36
N PHE A 222 -9.25 -6.87 11.31
CA PHE A 222 -9.54 -5.83 10.32
C PHE A 222 -9.46 -6.38 8.89
N LEU A 223 -8.37 -7.08 8.57
CA LEU A 223 -8.20 -7.69 7.25
C LEU A 223 -9.25 -8.77 6.95
N ILE A 224 -9.64 -9.57 7.96
CA ILE A 224 -10.70 -10.58 7.82
C ILE A 224 -12.06 -9.90 7.57
N ASP A 225 -12.39 -8.85 8.30
CA ASP A 225 -13.64 -8.12 8.11
C ASP A 225 -13.77 -7.53 6.71
N VAL A 226 -12.67 -6.96 6.18
CA VAL A 226 -12.60 -6.45 4.81
C VAL A 226 -12.68 -7.61 3.81
N PHE A 227 -11.91 -8.68 4.02
CA PHE A 227 -11.87 -9.83 3.12
C PHE A 227 -13.23 -10.50 2.97
N GLU A 228 -13.97 -10.68 4.07
CA GLU A 228 -15.28 -11.32 4.06
C GLU A 228 -16.35 -10.52 3.29
N GLU A 229 -16.26 -9.19 3.31
CA GLU A 229 -17.11 -8.33 2.47
C GLU A 229 -16.68 -8.41 1.01
N TRP A 230 -15.40 -8.22 0.74
CA TRP A 230 -14.84 -8.27 -0.60
C TRP A 230 -15.07 -9.61 -1.29
N ALA A 231 -14.81 -10.74 -0.61
CA ALA A 231 -14.90 -12.07 -1.19
C ALA A 231 -16.33 -12.45 -1.60
N ARG A 232 -17.35 -11.88 -0.94
CA ARG A 232 -18.76 -12.15 -1.26
C ARG A 232 -19.32 -11.26 -2.35
N HIS A 233 -18.78 -10.06 -2.51
CA HIS A 233 -19.47 -9.05 -3.30
C HIS A 233 -18.60 -8.45 -4.41
N ASP A 234 -17.29 -8.32 -4.20
CA ASP A 234 -16.49 -7.36 -4.94
C ASP A 234 -15.28 -7.97 -5.67
N VAL A 235 -15.08 -9.30 -5.61
CA VAL A 235 -14.00 -9.99 -6.36
C VAL A 235 -14.12 -9.69 -7.84
N GLY A 236 -13.09 -9.13 -8.44
CA GLY A 236 -13.04 -8.72 -9.85
C GLY A 236 -13.49 -7.29 -10.12
N ASP A 237 -14.16 -6.63 -9.16
CA ASP A 237 -14.61 -5.24 -9.29
C ASP A 237 -13.80 -4.29 -8.41
N VAL A 238 -13.36 -4.75 -7.23
CA VAL A 238 -12.51 -4.01 -6.30
C VAL A 238 -11.23 -4.80 -6.05
N PHE A 239 -10.10 -4.11 -6.07
CA PHE A 239 -8.77 -4.66 -5.86
C PHE A 239 -8.20 -4.18 -4.52
N VAL A 240 -7.88 -5.12 -3.65
CA VAL A 240 -7.22 -4.84 -2.38
C VAL A 240 -5.82 -5.45 -2.44
N GLN A 241 -4.79 -4.62 -2.44
CA GLN A 241 -3.40 -5.01 -2.68
C GLN A 241 -2.96 -6.22 -1.82
N MET A 242 -3.40 -6.27 -0.56
CA MET A 242 -3.11 -7.39 0.34
C MET A 242 -3.72 -8.70 -0.15
N PHE A 243 -4.91 -8.67 -0.75
CA PHE A 243 -5.61 -9.88 -1.22
C PHE A 243 -5.04 -10.36 -2.54
N ASP A 244 -4.71 -9.45 -3.47
CA ASP A 244 -4.05 -9.78 -4.73
C ASP A 244 -2.66 -10.38 -4.48
N THR A 245 -1.88 -9.77 -3.57
CA THR A 245 -0.59 -10.30 -3.12
C THR A 245 -0.74 -11.69 -2.50
N SER A 246 -1.77 -11.89 -1.67
CA SER A 246 -2.06 -13.20 -1.09
C SER A 246 -2.35 -14.22 -2.18
N LEU A 247 -3.25 -13.92 -3.11
CA LEU A 247 -3.59 -14.83 -4.21
C LEU A 247 -2.37 -15.21 -5.05
N ALA A 248 -1.49 -14.24 -5.35
CA ALA A 248 -0.25 -14.49 -6.06
C ALA A 248 0.66 -15.47 -5.31
N HIS A 249 0.75 -15.40 -3.98
CA HIS A 249 1.48 -16.39 -3.17
C HIS A 249 0.83 -17.79 -3.24
N TRP A 250 -0.50 -17.90 -3.19
CA TRP A 250 -1.20 -19.17 -3.39
C TRP A 250 -1.04 -19.72 -4.82
N MET A 251 -0.79 -18.84 -5.80
CA MET A 251 -0.42 -19.23 -7.17
C MET A 251 1.04 -19.70 -7.28
N GLY A 252 1.86 -19.51 -6.27
CA GLY A 252 3.28 -19.89 -6.21
C GLY A 252 4.24 -18.82 -6.73
N MET A 253 3.83 -17.55 -6.73
CA MET A 253 4.67 -16.41 -7.11
C MET A 253 5.45 -15.92 -5.90
N ASP A 254 6.79 -15.95 -5.96
CA ASP A 254 7.66 -15.57 -4.84
C ASP A 254 7.75 -14.05 -4.62
N GLN A 255 7.49 -13.26 -5.68
CA GLN A 255 7.49 -11.80 -5.64
C GLN A 255 6.12 -11.28 -6.08
N ALA A 256 5.24 -11.14 -5.13
CA ALA A 256 3.86 -10.77 -5.34
C ALA A 256 3.58 -9.36 -4.78
N GLY A 257 3.78 -8.32 -5.59
CA GLY A 257 3.25 -6.98 -5.38
C GLY A 257 3.71 -6.21 -4.13
N MET A 258 3.71 -6.82 -2.94
CA MET A 258 4.08 -6.17 -1.67
C MET A 258 5.43 -6.66 -1.14
N CYS A 259 6.43 -5.77 -1.05
CA CYS A 259 7.75 -6.10 -0.50
C CYS A 259 7.68 -6.65 0.95
N VAL A 260 6.66 -6.25 1.71
CA VAL A 260 6.40 -6.72 3.09
C VAL A 260 6.26 -8.24 3.13
N HIS A 261 5.61 -8.82 2.13
CA HIS A 261 5.35 -10.26 2.04
C HIS A 261 6.26 -11.00 1.04
N ALA A 262 7.15 -10.29 0.34
CA ALA A 262 8.17 -10.92 -0.49
C ALA A 262 9.25 -11.61 0.36
N ARG A 263 9.91 -12.63 -0.19
CA ARG A 263 10.96 -13.38 0.50
C ARG A 263 12.16 -12.52 0.87
N THR A 264 12.56 -11.64 -0.04
CA THR A 264 13.63 -10.65 0.15
C THR A 264 13.08 -9.25 -0.05
N CYS A 265 13.82 -8.21 0.31
CA CYS A 265 13.51 -6.83 -0.01
C CYS A 265 14.69 -6.16 -0.75
N GLY A 266 14.73 -4.82 -0.81
CA GLY A 266 15.84 -4.08 -1.42
C GLY A 266 15.62 -3.70 -2.89
N ASP A 267 14.46 -4.01 -3.47
CA ASP A 267 14.09 -3.58 -4.82
C ASP A 267 13.21 -2.30 -4.84
N ALA A 268 12.94 -1.73 -3.67
CA ALA A 268 12.26 -0.45 -3.52
C ALA A 268 13.13 0.49 -2.67
N VAL A 269 13.80 1.44 -3.33
CA VAL A 269 14.73 2.39 -2.72
C VAL A 269 14.09 3.77 -2.58
N ALA A 270 14.55 4.58 -1.63
CA ALA A 270 14.09 5.95 -1.45
C ALA A 270 15.13 6.95 -1.94
N LEU A 271 14.70 7.89 -2.78
CA LEU A 271 15.53 8.97 -3.29
C LEU A 271 15.10 10.30 -2.66
N GLU A 272 15.97 10.89 -1.87
CA GLU A 272 15.76 12.19 -1.26
C GLU A 272 15.98 13.34 -2.25
N HIS A 273 15.40 14.51 -1.93
CA HIS A 273 15.49 15.74 -2.73
C HIS A 273 16.93 16.20 -3.02
N THR A 274 17.90 15.78 -2.22
CA THR A 274 19.32 16.08 -2.40
C THR A 274 20.02 15.14 -3.39
N GLY A 275 19.34 14.09 -3.85
CA GLY A 275 19.93 13.01 -4.65
C GLY A 275 20.52 11.87 -3.81
N ASP A 276 20.39 11.90 -2.50
CA ASP A 276 20.78 10.81 -1.62
C ASP A 276 19.83 9.62 -1.78
N LEU A 277 20.40 8.44 -1.99
CA LEU A 277 19.66 7.19 -2.19
C LEU A 277 19.79 6.31 -0.96
N TYR A 278 18.67 5.91 -0.40
CA TYR A 278 18.58 5.02 0.76
C TYR A 278 18.04 3.64 0.38
N SER A 279 18.43 2.65 1.17
CA SER A 279 18.09 1.23 0.93
C SER A 279 16.58 0.96 0.87
N CYS A 280 15.77 1.73 1.57
CA CYS A 280 14.32 1.59 1.64
C CYS A 280 13.69 2.88 2.21
N ASP A 281 12.41 3.11 1.91
CA ASP A 281 11.61 4.21 2.43
C ASP A 281 11.52 4.24 3.97
N HIS A 282 11.39 3.07 4.58
CA HIS A 282 11.37 2.94 6.04
C HIS A 282 12.74 3.10 6.71
N TYR A 283 13.80 3.11 5.93
CA TYR A 283 15.19 3.19 6.39
C TYR A 283 15.91 4.40 5.78
N VAL A 284 15.23 5.56 5.78
CA VAL A 284 15.87 6.85 5.50
C VAL A 284 16.59 7.27 6.76
N ASP A 285 17.83 6.81 6.87
CA ASP A 285 18.73 6.97 8.01
C ASP A 285 20.18 6.86 7.51
N PRO A 286 21.17 7.59 8.09
CA PRO A 286 22.57 7.56 7.67
C PRO A 286 23.16 6.15 7.56
N ASP A 287 22.75 5.23 8.42
CA ASP A 287 23.21 3.83 8.38
C ASP A 287 22.71 3.05 7.15
N TYR A 288 21.74 3.56 6.44
CA TYR A 288 21.16 2.94 5.24
C TYR A 288 21.35 3.77 3.96
N LEU A 289 22.18 4.81 4.03
CA LEU A 289 22.56 5.62 2.87
C LEU A 289 23.44 4.78 1.93
N LEU A 290 23.02 4.62 0.69
CA LEU A 290 23.78 3.92 -0.36
C LEU A 290 24.80 4.86 -1.05
N GLY A 291 24.48 6.13 -1.13
CA GLY A 291 25.26 7.19 -1.76
C GLY A 291 24.36 8.23 -2.41
N ASN A 292 24.98 9.16 -3.16
CA ASN A 292 24.28 10.22 -3.86
C ASN A 292 24.39 10.02 -5.38
N ILE A 293 23.26 10.11 -6.10
CA ILE A 293 23.19 9.83 -7.55
C ILE A 293 23.90 10.88 -8.42
N THR A 294 24.27 12.04 -7.85
CA THR A 294 25.02 13.10 -8.54
C THR A 294 26.52 13.07 -8.21
N GLN A 295 26.95 12.15 -7.33
CA GLN A 295 28.31 12.11 -6.79
C GLN A 295 29.04 10.81 -7.18
N GLY A 296 29.37 10.66 -8.46
CA GLY A 296 30.31 9.66 -8.98
C GLY A 296 29.81 8.22 -9.11
N ARG A 297 28.66 7.86 -8.53
CA ARG A 297 28.00 6.55 -8.72
C ARG A 297 26.61 6.74 -9.28
N THR A 298 26.24 5.89 -10.25
CA THR A 298 24.90 5.93 -10.84
C THR A 298 23.88 5.23 -9.94
N LEU A 299 22.60 5.55 -10.13
CA LEU A 299 21.46 4.91 -9.48
C LEU A 299 21.56 3.36 -9.56
N LEU A 300 21.82 2.82 -10.76
CA LEU A 300 21.97 1.37 -10.96
C LEU A 300 23.14 0.79 -10.16
N GLN A 301 24.30 1.49 -10.12
CA GLN A 301 25.45 1.04 -9.33
C GLN A 301 25.19 1.04 -7.82
N LEU A 302 24.34 1.95 -7.34
CA LEU A 302 23.94 2.02 -5.94
C LEU A 302 22.95 0.89 -5.60
N VAL A 303 21.93 0.68 -6.44
CA VAL A 303 20.93 -0.38 -6.27
C VAL A 303 21.56 -1.78 -6.40
N ASP A 304 22.55 -1.95 -7.29
CA ASP A 304 23.25 -3.22 -7.47
C ASP A 304 24.45 -3.41 -6.52
N SER A 305 24.64 -2.51 -5.57
CA SER A 305 25.75 -2.61 -4.64
C SER A 305 25.68 -3.89 -3.76
N PRO A 306 26.83 -4.44 -3.33
CA PRO A 306 26.84 -5.54 -2.36
C PRO A 306 26.09 -5.20 -1.07
N ARG A 307 26.14 -3.93 -0.64
CA ARG A 307 25.41 -3.45 0.54
C ARG A 307 23.91 -3.57 0.37
N GLN A 308 23.34 -3.15 -0.77
CA GLN A 308 21.92 -3.23 -1.04
C GLN A 308 21.44 -4.68 -1.19
N ARG A 309 22.25 -5.52 -1.83
CA ARG A 309 21.94 -6.96 -1.90
C ARG A 309 21.92 -7.63 -0.53
N ALA A 310 22.90 -7.30 0.32
CA ALA A 310 22.95 -7.80 1.70
C ALA A 310 21.76 -7.33 2.53
N PHE A 311 21.36 -6.05 2.39
CA PHE A 311 20.17 -5.51 3.03
C PHE A 311 18.91 -6.29 2.63
N GLY A 312 18.72 -6.53 1.33
CA GLY A 312 17.57 -7.27 0.85
C GLY A 312 17.54 -8.73 1.32
N GLN A 313 18.69 -9.41 1.28
CA GLN A 313 18.84 -10.80 1.67
C GLN A 313 18.67 -11.00 3.20
N ALA A 314 19.08 -10.03 4.01
CA ALA A 314 18.95 -10.09 5.47
C ALA A 314 17.51 -10.33 5.92
N LYS A 315 16.50 -9.90 5.14
CA LYS A 315 15.10 -10.17 5.43
C LYS A 315 14.80 -11.67 5.57
N ALA A 316 15.35 -12.49 4.69
CA ALA A 316 15.17 -13.96 4.73
C ALA A 316 16.11 -14.61 5.76
N ASP A 317 17.36 -14.15 5.84
CA ASP A 317 18.41 -14.81 6.61
C ASP A 317 18.23 -14.62 8.13
N THR A 318 17.61 -13.50 8.55
CA THR A 318 17.41 -13.18 9.97
C THR A 318 16.09 -13.70 10.56
N LEU A 319 15.35 -14.54 9.81
CA LEU A 319 14.09 -15.11 10.33
C LEU A 319 14.37 -16.04 11.52
N PRO A 320 13.65 -15.89 12.66
CA PRO A 320 13.74 -16.82 13.78
C PRO A 320 13.24 -18.21 13.38
N ALA A 321 13.67 -19.25 14.12
CA ALA A 321 13.26 -20.64 13.89
C ALA A 321 11.72 -20.80 13.92
N TYR A 322 11.05 -20.00 14.76
CA TYR A 322 9.59 -19.91 14.81
C TYR A 322 8.99 -19.60 13.43
N CYS A 323 9.47 -18.55 12.75
CA CYS A 323 9.02 -18.20 11.40
C CYS A 323 9.40 -19.25 10.36
N ARG A 324 10.59 -19.88 10.47
CA ARG A 324 11.04 -20.92 9.53
C ARG A 324 10.16 -22.15 9.54
N ARG A 325 9.52 -22.46 10.69
CA ARG A 325 8.60 -23.61 10.87
C ARG A 325 7.13 -23.27 10.61
N CYS A 326 6.80 -21.98 10.42
CA CYS A 326 5.43 -21.49 10.30
C CYS A 326 4.76 -22.01 9.00
N ASP A 327 3.53 -22.49 9.12
CA ASP A 327 2.71 -23.02 8.02
C ASP A 327 2.31 -21.96 6.99
N VAL A 328 2.19 -20.68 7.41
CA VAL A 328 1.87 -19.54 6.54
C VAL A 328 3.11 -18.75 6.10
N ARG A 329 4.32 -19.29 6.32
CA ARG A 329 5.56 -18.60 5.93
C ARG A 329 5.60 -18.24 4.45
N PHE A 330 5.08 -19.12 3.59
CA PHE A 330 5.08 -18.91 2.12
C PHE A 330 4.35 -17.63 1.69
N ALA A 331 3.37 -17.18 2.47
CA ALA A 331 2.63 -15.94 2.22
C ALA A 331 3.14 -14.76 3.08
N CYS A 332 3.55 -15.01 4.34
CA CYS A 332 3.97 -13.98 5.28
C CYS A 332 5.43 -13.53 5.09
N ASN A 333 6.35 -14.50 4.87
CA ASN A 333 7.80 -14.29 4.82
C ASN A 333 8.38 -13.44 5.99
N GLY A 334 7.69 -13.47 7.14
CA GLY A 334 8.09 -12.78 8.36
C GLY A 334 7.85 -11.26 8.35
N GLY A 335 7.06 -10.73 7.43
CA GLY A 335 6.71 -9.31 7.38
C GLY A 335 7.90 -8.37 7.13
N CYS A 336 7.69 -7.07 7.37
CA CYS A 336 8.75 -6.05 7.23
C CYS A 336 9.80 -6.18 8.35
N PRO A 337 11.11 -6.17 8.02
CA PRO A 337 12.16 -6.23 9.06
C PRO A 337 12.09 -5.08 10.09
N LYS A 338 11.59 -3.90 9.72
CA LYS A 338 11.47 -2.76 10.65
C LYS A 338 10.57 -3.06 11.86
N ASP A 339 9.60 -3.99 11.69
CA ASP A 339 8.61 -4.33 12.71
C ASP A 339 8.92 -5.66 13.42
N ARG A 340 10.16 -6.18 13.26
CA ARG A 340 10.63 -7.43 13.88
C ARG A 340 11.36 -7.18 15.20
N PHE A 341 10.70 -6.60 16.17
CA PHE A 341 11.29 -6.24 17.46
C PHE A 341 10.79 -7.09 18.63
N LEU A 342 9.92 -8.08 18.38
CA LEU A 342 9.49 -9.01 19.43
C LEU A 342 10.44 -10.20 19.56
N THR A 343 10.38 -10.82 20.73
CA THR A 343 11.06 -12.09 21.03
C THR A 343 10.06 -13.24 20.97
N THR A 344 10.48 -14.38 20.40
CA THR A 344 9.66 -15.59 20.36
C THR A 344 9.57 -16.23 21.78
N GLU A 345 8.63 -17.15 21.97
CA GLU A 345 8.52 -17.92 23.23
C GLU A 345 9.81 -18.70 23.57
N ASP A 346 10.57 -19.11 22.54
CA ASP A 346 11.86 -19.80 22.68
C ASP A 346 13.04 -18.83 22.95
N GLY A 347 12.79 -17.51 23.06
CA GLY A 347 13.80 -16.48 23.34
C GLY A 347 14.58 -15.97 22.14
N GLU A 348 14.22 -16.32 20.90
CA GLU A 348 14.83 -15.74 19.68
C GLU A 348 14.24 -14.36 19.37
N HIS A 349 15.10 -13.37 19.15
CA HIS A 349 14.68 -12.04 18.68
C HIS A 349 14.31 -12.05 17.20
N GLY A 350 13.51 -11.07 16.78
CA GLY A 350 13.19 -10.84 15.38
C GLY A 350 11.82 -11.38 14.95
N LEU A 351 10.92 -11.64 15.91
CA LEU A 351 9.51 -11.91 15.62
C LEU A 351 8.81 -10.59 15.25
N HIS A 352 8.03 -10.64 14.19
CA HIS A 352 7.29 -9.48 13.70
C HIS A 352 6.15 -9.11 14.67
N TYR A 353 5.98 -7.81 14.94
CA TYR A 353 4.98 -7.30 15.86
C TYR A 353 3.54 -7.71 15.49
N LEU A 354 3.21 -7.79 14.20
CA LEU A 354 1.89 -8.19 13.72
C LEU A 354 1.78 -9.71 13.46
N CYS A 355 2.70 -10.53 13.97
CA CYS A 355 2.77 -11.98 13.67
C CYS A 355 1.43 -12.70 13.91
N ASP A 356 0.80 -12.48 15.06
CA ASP A 356 -0.48 -13.12 15.41
C ASP A 356 -1.60 -12.75 14.43
N GLY A 357 -1.63 -11.49 13.98
CA GLY A 357 -2.59 -11.01 13.01
C GLY A 357 -2.37 -11.60 11.61
N TYR A 358 -1.12 -11.68 11.17
CA TYR A 358 -0.80 -12.32 9.90
C TYR A 358 -1.15 -13.81 9.90
N GLN A 359 -0.84 -14.54 10.97
CA GLN A 359 -1.25 -15.93 11.10
C GLN A 359 -2.76 -16.10 11.10
N LEU A 360 -3.46 -15.24 11.84
CA LEU A 360 -4.93 -15.23 11.89
C LEU A 360 -5.53 -15.00 10.51
N PHE A 361 -5.07 -13.98 9.79
CA PHE A 361 -5.54 -13.62 8.45
C PHE A 361 -5.22 -14.72 7.42
N PHE A 362 -3.95 -15.11 7.26
CA PHE A 362 -3.55 -16.06 6.23
C PHE A 362 -4.17 -17.45 6.41
N ARG A 363 -4.37 -17.90 7.65
CA ARG A 363 -5.10 -19.15 7.91
C ARG A 363 -6.59 -19.03 7.59
N HIS A 364 -7.18 -17.87 7.86
CA HIS A 364 -8.59 -17.62 7.56
C HIS A 364 -8.86 -17.64 6.04
N VAL A 365 -7.98 -17.03 5.25
CA VAL A 365 -8.17 -16.92 3.79
C VAL A 365 -7.66 -18.13 3.01
N ASP A 366 -7.07 -19.16 3.65
CA ASP A 366 -6.45 -20.28 2.97
C ASP A 366 -7.43 -21.01 2.03
N GLU A 367 -8.61 -21.37 2.51
CA GLU A 367 -9.60 -22.06 1.67
C GLU A 367 -10.11 -21.19 0.52
N PRO A 368 -10.58 -19.95 0.73
CA PRO A 368 -10.95 -19.05 -0.36
C PRO A 368 -9.84 -18.80 -1.40
N MET A 369 -8.60 -18.62 -0.95
CA MET A 369 -7.46 -18.42 -1.85
C MET A 369 -7.18 -19.67 -2.70
N ARG A 370 -7.31 -20.87 -2.13
CA ARG A 370 -7.24 -22.13 -2.89
C ARG A 370 -8.35 -22.24 -3.93
N VAL A 371 -9.57 -21.84 -3.59
CA VAL A 371 -10.70 -21.83 -4.54
C VAL A 371 -10.40 -20.90 -5.72
N MET A 372 -9.98 -19.65 -5.47
CA MET A 372 -9.61 -18.71 -6.54
C MET A 372 -8.45 -19.24 -7.39
N ARG A 373 -7.38 -19.75 -6.74
CA ARG A 373 -6.26 -20.38 -7.45
C ARG A 373 -6.72 -21.50 -8.38
N ASP A 374 -7.60 -22.38 -7.91
CA ASP A 374 -8.05 -23.54 -8.68
C ASP A 374 -9.01 -23.13 -9.82
N LEU A 375 -9.78 -22.05 -9.64
CA LEU A 375 -10.53 -21.42 -10.72
C LEU A 375 -9.60 -20.89 -11.82
N LEU A 376 -8.62 -20.08 -11.45
CA LEU A 376 -7.65 -19.49 -12.38
C LEU A 376 -6.83 -20.56 -13.12
N ARG A 377 -6.38 -21.62 -12.44
CA ARG A 377 -5.66 -22.75 -13.07
C ARG A 377 -6.49 -23.52 -14.08
N ARG A 378 -7.81 -23.44 -13.98
CA ARG A 378 -8.77 -24.03 -14.95
C ARG A 378 -9.21 -23.03 -16.03
N GLY A 379 -8.57 -21.87 -16.13
CA GLY A 379 -8.92 -20.81 -17.07
C GLY A 379 -10.26 -20.15 -16.78
N ARG A 380 -10.75 -20.23 -15.54
CA ARG A 380 -11.96 -19.56 -15.07
C ARG A 380 -11.61 -18.29 -14.32
N ASP A 381 -12.56 -17.39 -14.23
CA ASP A 381 -12.41 -16.13 -13.50
C ASP A 381 -12.47 -16.35 -11.97
N ALA A 382 -11.71 -15.55 -11.21
CA ALA A 382 -11.69 -15.57 -9.75
C ALA A 382 -13.03 -15.14 -9.13
N THR A 383 -13.88 -14.42 -9.87
CA THR A 383 -15.25 -14.03 -9.47
C THR A 383 -16.12 -15.23 -9.08
N GLY A 384 -15.81 -16.43 -9.56
CA GLY A 384 -16.46 -17.68 -9.12
C GLY A 384 -16.35 -17.94 -7.61
N LEU A 385 -15.51 -17.22 -6.89
CA LEU A 385 -15.47 -17.22 -5.42
C LEU A 385 -16.79 -16.71 -4.81
N ARG A 386 -17.46 -15.74 -5.44
CA ARG A 386 -18.77 -15.23 -4.99
C ARG A 386 -19.80 -16.35 -4.96
N ASP A 387 -19.86 -17.17 -6.03
CA ASP A 387 -20.75 -18.33 -6.11
C ASP A 387 -20.44 -19.39 -5.06
N TRP A 388 -19.14 -19.61 -4.79
CA TRP A 388 -18.71 -20.54 -3.75
C TRP A 388 -19.19 -20.11 -2.36
N TYR A 389 -19.07 -18.82 -2.02
CA TYR A 389 -19.60 -18.25 -0.78
C TYR A 389 -21.13 -18.34 -0.72
N ALA A 390 -21.83 -17.98 -1.79
CA ALA A 390 -23.28 -18.05 -1.86
C ALA A 390 -23.79 -19.47 -1.63
N ALA A 391 -23.15 -20.47 -2.23
CA ALA A 391 -23.49 -21.88 -2.04
C ALA A 391 -23.21 -22.38 -0.62
N GLY A 392 -22.13 -21.92 0.00
CA GLY A 392 -21.79 -22.21 1.39
C GLY A 392 -22.76 -21.56 2.39
N ASP A 393 -23.09 -20.30 2.15
CA ASP A 393 -23.99 -19.51 2.98
C ASP A 393 -25.44 -20.04 2.90
N ALA A 394 -25.87 -20.50 1.74
CA ALA A 394 -27.21 -21.14 1.55
C ALA A 394 -27.38 -22.44 2.36
N LYS A 395 -26.28 -23.16 2.65
CA LYS A 395 -26.32 -24.40 3.46
C LYS A 395 -26.23 -24.13 4.97
N ARG A 396 -25.95 -22.90 5.37
CA ARG A 396 -25.69 -22.55 6.76
C ARG A 396 -26.99 -22.37 7.55
N ALA A 397 -27.10 -23.00 8.72
CA ALA A 397 -28.22 -22.75 9.60
C ALA A 397 -28.16 -21.34 10.19
N ARG A 398 -29.33 -20.71 10.41
CA ARG A 398 -29.42 -19.34 10.97
C ARG A 398 -28.76 -19.18 12.34
N SER A 399 -28.62 -20.28 13.08
CA SER A 399 -28.02 -20.35 14.42
C SER A 399 -26.51 -20.62 14.41
N ASP A 400 -25.95 -21.01 13.25
CA ASP A 400 -24.53 -21.34 13.14
C ASP A 400 -23.65 -20.12 13.40
N ALA A 401 -22.41 -20.35 13.83
CA ALA A 401 -21.41 -19.31 13.94
C ALA A 401 -21.14 -18.72 12.53
N CYS A 402 -21.01 -17.39 12.45
CA CYS A 402 -20.69 -16.76 11.17
C CYS A 402 -19.24 -17.11 10.74
N SER A 403 -19.05 -17.37 9.45
CA SER A 403 -17.74 -17.70 8.88
C SER A 403 -16.66 -16.60 9.05
N CYS A 404 -17.09 -15.36 9.23
CA CYS A 404 -16.18 -14.24 9.42
C CYS A 404 -15.48 -14.19 10.80
N ALA A 405 -15.59 -15.24 11.60
CA ALA A 405 -15.03 -15.33 12.94
C ALA A 405 -15.43 -14.19 13.91
N SER A 406 -16.50 -13.43 13.61
CA SER A 406 -17.02 -12.35 14.45
C SER A 406 -17.57 -12.81 15.81
N GLY A 407 -17.67 -14.13 16.04
CA GLY A 407 -18.33 -14.71 17.23
C GLY A 407 -19.86 -14.60 17.22
N ARG A 408 -20.45 -13.91 16.23
CA ARG A 408 -21.90 -13.76 16.09
C ARG A 408 -22.52 -14.94 15.33
N LYS A 409 -23.81 -15.18 15.55
CA LYS A 409 -24.57 -16.14 14.74
C LYS A 409 -24.73 -15.65 13.32
N TRP A 410 -24.82 -16.56 12.36
CA TRP A 410 -25.01 -16.24 10.95
C TRP A 410 -26.14 -15.22 10.72
N LYS A 411 -27.33 -15.46 11.30
CA LYS A 411 -28.50 -14.57 11.20
C LYS A 411 -28.29 -13.16 11.75
N GLU A 412 -27.29 -12.96 12.61
CA GLU A 412 -26.99 -11.69 13.30
C GLU A 412 -25.78 -10.98 12.67
N CYS A 413 -25.17 -11.59 11.66
CA CYS A 413 -24.02 -11.09 10.95
C CYS A 413 -24.30 -11.06 9.44
N HIS A 414 -23.61 -11.85 8.64
CA HIS A 414 -23.78 -11.86 7.17
C HIS A 414 -25.18 -12.28 6.71
N GLY A 415 -25.81 -13.23 7.39
CA GLY A 415 -27.16 -13.66 7.08
C GLY A 415 -28.25 -12.58 7.26
N ALA A 416 -28.01 -11.59 8.13
CA ALA A 416 -28.92 -10.45 8.28
C ALA A 416 -28.87 -9.54 7.05
N ARG A 417 -27.69 -9.34 6.46
CA ARG A 417 -27.46 -8.47 5.30
C ARG A 417 -28.01 -9.10 4.01
N ILE A 418 -27.78 -10.40 3.79
CA ILE A 418 -28.36 -11.11 2.64
C ILE A 418 -29.89 -11.01 2.65
N ALA A 419 -30.52 -11.19 3.82
CA ALA A 419 -31.95 -11.04 3.96
C ALA A 419 -32.46 -9.59 3.77
N SER A 420 -31.61 -8.57 3.91
CA SER A 420 -31.97 -7.18 3.61
C SER A 420 -31.86 -6.86 2.11
N ILE A 421 -30.82 -7.37 1.44
CA ILE A 421 -30.61 -7.22 -0.01
C ILE A 421 -31.75 -7.91 -0.77
N GLN A 422 -32.06 -9.15 -0.43
CA GLN A 422 -33.16 -9.88 -1.06
C GLN A 422 -34.55 -9.22 -0.88
N ARG A 423 -34.73 -8.41 0.17
CA ARG A 423 -35.94 -7.61 0.37
C ARG A 423 -35.98 -6.35 -0.49
N MET A 424 -34.81 -5.78 -0.82
CA MET A 424 -34.69 -4.62 -1.70
C MET A 424 -34.97 -5.01 -3.18
N ASP A 425 -34.46 -6.15 -3.62
CA ASP A 425 -34.67 -6.67 -4.99
C ASP A 425 -36.14 -7.04 -5.28
N ILE A 426 -36.91 -7.38 -4.25
CA ILE A 426 -38.35 -7.70 -4.38
C ILE A 426 -39.24 -6.44 -4.40
N ALA A 427 -38.71 -5.29 -3.92
CA ALA A 427 -39.47 -4.06 -3.73
C ALA A 427 -39.42 -3.08 -4.92
N SER A 428 -38.66 -3.36 -5.96
CA SER A 428 -38.54 -2.51 -7.16
C SER A 428 -38.83 -3.32 -8.42
N PRO A 429 -40.07 -3.29 -9.00
CA PRO A 429 -40.27 -3.76 -10.37
C PRO A 429 -39.46 -2.86 -11.33
N PRO A 430 -38.90 -3.42 -12.42
CA PRO A 430 -38.19 -2.60 -13.41
C PRO A 430 -39.18 -1.57 -14.01
N PRO A 431 -38.72 -0.37 -14.33
CA PRO A 431 -39.54 0.57 -15.08
C PRO A 431 -39.79 -0.01 -16.48
N ASP A 432 -41.04 -0.07 -16.86
CA ASP A 432 -41.47 -0.46 -18.21
C ASP A 432 -40.76 0.46 -19.24
N LEU A 433 -40.08 -0.16 -20.20
CA LEU A 433 -39.64 0.42 -21.44
C LEU A 433 -40.70 0.25 -22.49
#